data_95029f7abcf04b10f038571d0a94d105
#
_entry.id   95029f7abcf04b10f038571d0a94d105
#
_cell.length_a   1.000
_cell.length_b   1.000
_cell.length_c   1.000
_cell.angle_alpha   90.00
_cell.angle_beta   90.00
_cell.angle_gamma   90.00
#
_symmetry.space_group_name_H-M   'P 1'
#
loop_
_entity.id
_entity.type
_entity.pdbx_description
1 polymer ?
#
loop_
_entity_poly.entity_id
_entity_poly.type
_entity_poly.pdbx_seq_one_letter_code
_entity_poly.pdbx_strand_id
1 'polypeptide(L)'
;MRTTRLRRLLGLTLLLTSGCQSATAPDTPHLELSPTTSPSPTTSTTSASTPVATQPLATATTAATRGWLVIHGTGDVNLDGDVVGALRSRGYDHAWSGLDGLFVDDDLTVINLECSPSPDGPPEPKEFVFGCDPEAYPAAIEAGIDVANLGNNHGQDHGKEAMIEGRRLLEAIGLNPVGAGANQAEAGKPALFEVNGWRIAVVGFGGVFPHEGWFATPSRAGMRDGDTIDTMVAAVEAADRFADLVIVTIHWGVELDTGPRPEDRERAEAMIAAGADAIFGHHPHRLQPLEFVNGRPVAWSLGNFVWPNLSPAGSTTAVARVVFSPEGDIGACLIPAFIESPGHPVITGEPDCGKPDA
;
A
#
# COMPACT_ATOMS: atom_id res chain seq x y z
N MET A 1 -25.88 16.06 52.12
CA MET A 1 -26.94 17.09 52.12
C MET A 1 -26.99 17.77 50.76
N ARG A 2 -28.16 17.61 50.11
CA ARG A 2 -28.81 18.54 49.13
C ARG A 2 -28.01 18.88 47.88
N THR A 3 -28.54 18.86 46.66
CA THR A 3 -29.91 18.72 46.12
C THR A 3 -29.84 18.47 44.63
N THR A 4 -30.64 17.54 44.17
CA THR A 4 -31.02 17.20 42.81
C THR A 4 -31.72 18.37 42.12
N ARG A 5 -31.42 18.68 40.86
CA ARG A 5 -32.35 19.35 39.96
C ARG A 5 -32.49 18.63 38.62
N LEU A 6 -33.64 18.03 38.48
CA LEU A 6 -34.27 17.50 37.29
C LEU A 6 -34.77 18.64 36.40
N ARG A 7 -34.49 18.65 35.10
CA ARG A 7 -35.28 19.43 34.12
C ARG A 7 -35.77 18.55 33.00
N ARG A 8 -37.08 18.64 32.80
CA ARG A 8 -37.94 17.85 31.93
C ARG A 8 -37.78 18.21 30.45
N LEU A 9 -37.97 17.18 29.64
CA LEU A 9 -38.28 17.21 28.20
C LEU A 9 -39.53 18.03 27.92
N LEU A 10 -39.52 18.75 26.80
CA LEU A 10 -40.70 19.04 26.01
C LEU A 10 -40.47 18.52 24.59
N GLY A 11 -41.28 17.57 24.20
CA GLY A 11 -41.36 17.06 22.83
C GLY A 11 -42.13 18.03 21.93
N LEU A 12 -41.72 18.05 20.66
CA LEU A 12 -42.51 18.66 19.59
C LEU A 12 -42.54 17.65 18.43
N THR A 13 -43.71 17.01 18.29
CA THR A 13 -44.05 16.12 17.19
C THR A 13 -44.52 17.01 16.03
N LEU A 14 -43.88 16.90 14.87
CA LEU A 14 -44.37 17.48 13.64
C LEU A 14 -44.66 16.34 12.64
N LEU A 15 -45.93 16.10 12.43
CA LEU A 15 -46.46 15.31 11.31
C LEU A 15 -46.36 16.13 10.03
N LEU A 16 -45.79 15.57 8.97
CA LEU A 16 -46.00 16.04 7.62
C LEU A 16 -46.37 14.87 6.72
N THR A 17 -47.49 15.07 6.05
CA THR A 17 -48.28 14.18 5.22
C THR A 17 -47.64 13.97 3.84
N SER A 18 -47.88 12.75 3.33
CA SER A 18 -47.64 12.27 1.97
C SER A 18 -48.19 13.17 0.87
N GLY A 19 -47.43 13.33 -0.20
CA GLY A 19 -47.91 13.77 -1.50
C GLY A 19 -47.15 13.00 -2.61
N CYS A 20 -47.80 11.93 -3.15
CA CYS A 20 -47.37 11.30 -4.39
C CYS A 20 -47.71 12.24 -5.57
N GLN A 21 -46.68 12.55 -6.39
CA GLN A 21 -46.91 13.02 -7.76
C GLN A 21 -46.03 12.21 -8.70
N SER A 22 -46.76 11.51 -9.60
CA SER A 22 -46.21 10.76 -10.72
C SER A 22 -45.79 11.76 -11.82
N ALA A 23 -44.53 11.73 -12.25
CA ALA A 23 -44.07 12.43 -13.44
C ALA A 23 -43.80 11.42 -14.55
N THR A 24 -44.52 11.64 -15.66
CA THR A 24 -44.42 10.91 -16.93
C THR A 24 -43.12 11.26 -17.66
N ALA A 25 -42.46 10.25 -18.24
CA ALA A 25 -41.29 10.38 -19.10
C ALA A 25 -41.65 10.98 -20.48
N PRO A 26 -40.78 11.77 -21.11
CA PRO A 26 -40.94 12.18 -22.48
C PRO A 26 -40.31 11.20 -23.48
N ASP A 27 -40.98 11.06 -24.61
CA ASP A 27 -40.67 10.22 -25.78
C ASP A 27 -39.30 10.58 -26.41
N THR A 28 -38.57 9.53 -26.83
CA THR A 28 -37.42 9.59 -27.71
C THR A 28 -37.82 9.59 -29.19
N PRO A 29 -37.29 10.45 -30.04
CA PRO A 29 -37.49 10.36 -31.49
C PRO A 29 -36.56 9.34 -32.13
N HIS A 30 -37.14 8.44 -32.91
CA HIS A 30 -36.47 7.55 -33.87
C HIS A 30 -35.84 8.36 -35.01
N LEU A 31 -34.59 8.14 -35.30
CA LEU A 31 -33.93 8.58 -36.54
C LEU A 31 -33.80 7.39 -37.49
N GLU A 32 -34.48 7.50 -38.64
CA GLU A 32 -34.42 6.57 -39.77
C GLU A 32 -33.08 6.72 -40.51
N LEU A 33 -32.46 5.60 -40.83
CA LEU A 33 -31.27 5.52 -41.72
C LEU A 33 -31.74 5.32 -43.16
N SER A 34 -31.43 6.29 -44.03
CA SER A 34 -31.56 6.11 -45.49
C SER A 34 -30.18 5.71 -46.11
N PRO A 35 -30.19 4.83 -47.12
CA PRO A 35 -28.96 4.29 -47.69
C PRO A 35 -28.40 5.23 -48.80
N THR A 36 -27.10 5.54 -48.72
CA THR A 36 -26.38 6.22 -49.78
C THR A 36 -25.53 5.24 -50.60
N THR A 37 -25.67 5.41 -51.88
CA THR A 37 -25.11 4.70 -53.04
C THR A 37 -23.59 4.81 -53.16
N SER A 38 -22.99 3.68 -53.57
CA SER A 38 -21.57 3.52 -53.99
C SER A 38 -21.31 4.17 -55.35
N PRO A 39 -20.14 4.76 -55.62
CA PRO A 39 -19.62 4.93 -56.97
C PRO A 39 -18.45 4.00 -57.29
N SER A 40 -18.48 3.50 -58.51
CA SER A 40 -17.51 2.61 -59.18
C SER A 40 -16.15 3.27 -59.48
N PRO A 41 -15.15 2.48 -59.91
CA PRO A 41 -13.73 2.77 -59.74
C PRO A 41 -13.13 3.60 -60.90
N THR A 42 -12.22 4.49 -60.51
CA THR A 42 -11.36 5.21 -61.47
C THR A 42 -9.97 4.58 -61.46
N THR A 43 -9.57 4.10 -62.63
CA THR A 43 -8.22 3.65 -62.99
C THR A 43 -7.19 4.75 -62.77
N SER A 44 -6.12 4.47 -62.01
CA SER A 44 -4.94 5.32 -61.97
C SER A 44 -3.68 4.52 -62.20
N THR A 45 -2.92 5.05 -63.12
CA THR A 45 -1.66 4.61 -63.67
C THR A 45 -0.54 4.39 -62.66
N THR A 46 0.14 3.27 -62.83
CA THR A 46 1.34 2.83 -62.09
C THR A 46 2.54 3.74 -62.43
N SER A 47 3.09 4.43 -61.44
CA SER A 47 4.45 4.95 -61.45
C SER A 47 5.33 4.09 -60.58
N ALA A 48 6.35 3.48 -61.15
CA ALA A 48 7.35 2.68 -60.47
C ALA A 48 8.27 3.62 -59.65
N SER A 49 8.21 3.52 -58.33
CA SER A 49 9.19 4.10 -57.42
C SER A 49 10.18 3.03 -56.92
N THR A 50 11.46 3.35 -57.16
CA THR A 50 12.63 2.60 -56.69
C THR A 50 12.59 2.36 -55.19
N PRO A 51 12.96 1.15 -54.68
CA PRO A 51 13.00 0.90 -53.25
C PRO A 51 14.18 1.66 -52.61
N VAL A 52 13.87 2.63 -51.74
CA VAL A 52 14.83 3.17 -50.79
C VAL A 52 15.08 2.12 -49.73
N ALA A 53 16.31 1.65 -49.66
CA ALA A 53 16.78 0.76 -48.59
C ALA A 53 16.70 1.52 -47.27
N THR A 54 15.68 1.22 -46.45
CA THR A 54 15.62 1.60 -45.02
C THR A 54 16.63 0.76 -44.27
N GLN A 55 17.75 1.35 -43.90
CA GLN A 55 18.60 0.80 -42.84
C GLN A 55 17.79 0.75 -41.55
N PRO A 56 17.76 -0.38 -40.81
CA PRO A 56 17.21 -0.39 -39.49
C PRO A 56 18.10 0.49 -38.59
N LEU A 57 17.51 1.55 -38.07
CA LEU A 57 18.11 2.34 -36.98
C LEU A 57 18.17 1.42 -35.78
N ALA A 58 19.32 0.81 -35.55
CA ALA A 58 19.61 0.11 -34.30
C ALA A 58 19.68 1.18 -33.22
N THR A 59 18.56 1.41 -32.54
CA THR A 59 18.58 2.04 -31.22
C THR A 59 19.29 1.09 -30.27
N ALA A 60 20.61 1.26 -30.14
CA ALA A 60 21.33 0.73 -29.00
C ALA A 60 20.79 1.46 -27.77
N THR A 61 19.80 0.87 -27.10
CA THR A 61 19.47 1.23 -25.74
C THR A 61 20.69 0.82 -24.91
N THR A 62 21.56 1.78 -24.60
CA THR A 62 22.57 1.57 -23.56
C THR A 62 21.79 1.22 -22.31
N ALA A 63 21.96 -0.01 -21.83
CA ALA A 63 21.41 -0.39 -20.51
C ALA A 63 21.92 0.66 -19.52
N ALA A 64 21.01 1.27 -18.79
CA ALA A 64 21.37 2.20 -17.73
C ALA A 64 22.30 1.45 -16.75
N THR A 65 23.41 2.08 -16.40
CA THR A 65 24.35 1.49 -15.43
C THR A 65 23.63 1.50 -14.08
N ARG A 66 23.41 0.31 -13.49
CA ARG A 66 22.84 0.19 -12.16
C ARG A 66 23.78 0.75 -11.10
N GLY A 67 23.20 1.46 -10.14
CA GLY A 67 23.89 1.90 -8.92
C GLY A 67 23.50 1.03 -7.74
N TRP A 68 24.08 1.31 -6.59
CA TRP A 68 23.61 0.78 -5.31
C TRP A 68 22.18 1.24 -5.08
N LEU A 69 21.37 0.37 -4.46
CA LEU A 69 19.97 0.63 -4.14
C LEU A 69 19.73 0.24 -2.68
N VAL A 70 19.14 1.15 -1.91
CA VAL A 70 18.77 0.96 -0.51
C VAL A 70 17.26 1.07 -0.37
N ILE A 71 16.63 0.00 0.10
CA ILE A 71 15.19 -0.04 0.35
C ILE A 71 14.94 -0.29 1.82
N HIS A 72 14.08 0.54 2.44
CA HIS A 72 13.62 0.35 3.80
C HIS A 72 12.17 -0.14 3.86
N GLY A 73 11.88 -0.99 4.86
CA GLY A 73 10.54 -1.36 5.29
C GLY A 73 10.37 -1.10 6.77
N THR A 74 9.24 -0.54 7.19
CA THR A 74 8.94 -0.32 8.61
C THR A 74 7.91 -1.29 9.14
N GLY A 75 7.68 -1.31 10.46
CA GLY A 75 6.52 -1.94 11.09
C GLY A 75 5.21 -1.18 10.84
N ASP A 76 4.19 -1.53 11.62
CA ASP A 76 2.83 -1.02 11.47
C ASP A 76 2.74 0.46 11.84
N VAL A 77 2.17 1.26 10.94
CA VAL A 77 2.02 2.71 11.06
C VAL A 77 0.54 3.06 11.19
N ASN A 78 0.17 3.57 12.35
CA ASN A 78 -1.16 4.09 12.65
C ASN A 78 -1.08 5.62 12.77
N LEU A 79 -1.74 6.34 11.87
CA LEU A 79 -1.80 7.80 11.85
C LEU A 79 -3.12 8.35 12.38
N ASP A 80 -3.88 7.56 13.14
CA ASP A 80 -5.07 7.99 13.86
C ASP A 80 -4.69 8.77 15.14
N GLY A 81 -4.94 10.07 15.15
CA GLY A 81 -4.62 10.94 16.28
C GLY A 81 -5.51 10.73 17.51
N ASP A 82 -6.63 9.99 17.42
CA ASP A 82 -7.44 9.60 18.57
C ASP A 82 -6.83 8.36 19.26
N VAL A 83 -6.17 7.48 18.50
CA VAL A 83 -5.46 6.30 18.99
C VAL A 83 -4.04 6.64 19.42
N VAL A 84 -3.33 7.43 18.60
CA VAL A 84 -1.96 7.89 18.86
C VAL A 84 -1.99 9.39 19.18
N GLY A 85 -2.56 9.74 20.32
CA GLY A 85 -2.85 11.15 20.69
C GLY A 85 -1.64 12.08 20.72
N ALA A 86 -0.42 11.56 20.72
CA ALA A 86 0.80 12.34 20.58
C ALA A 86 0.90 13.02 19.20
N LEU A 87 0.35 12.43 18.14
CA LEU A 87 0.38 12.99 16.79
C LEU A 87 -0.29 14.35 16.71
N ARG A 88 -1.50 14.50 17.27
CA ARG A 88 -2.21 15.80 17.32
C ARG A 88 -1.61 16.77 18.32
N SER A 89 -1.07 16.28 19.44
CA SER A 89 -0.56 17.15 20.52
C SER A 89 0.86 17.65 20.30
N ARG A 90 1.69 16.94 19.53
CA ARG A 90 3.10 17.29 19.28
C ARG A 90 3.39 17.67 17.82
N GLY A 91 2.43 17.43 16.93
CA GLY A 91 2.59 17.55 15.48
C GLY A 91 2.92 16.18 14.82
N TYR A 92 2.49 16.02 13.58
CA TYR A 92 2.64 14.75 12.85
C TYR A 92 4.11 14.46 12.44
N ASP A 93 4.94 15.48 12.34
CA ASP A 93 6.39 15.38 12.14
C ASP A 93 7.10 14.70 13.32
N HIS A 94 6.51 14.79 14.52
CA HIS A 94 7.04 14.09 15.70
C HIS A 94 7.17 12.57 15.50
N ALA A 95 6.27 11.95 14.74
CA ALA A 95 6.32 10.51 14.44
C ALA A 95 7.63 10.09 13.75
N TRP A 96 8.26 10.99 13.02
CA TRP A 96 9.42 10.71 12.17
C TRP A 96 10.73 11.30 12.70
N SER A 97 10.66 12.16 13.72
CA SER A 97 11.80 12.94 14.22
C SER A 97 12.89 12.09 14.90
N GLY A 98 12.59 10.86 15.34
CA GLY A 98 13.55 9.93 15.93
C GLY A 98 14.34 9.09 14.92
N LEU A 99 14.19 9.35 13.62
CA LEU A 99 14.80 8.55 12.54
C LEU A 99 16.07 9.17 11.95
N ASP A 100 16.45 10.38 12.37
CA ASP A 100 17.66 11.10 11.93
C ASP A 100 17.84 11.19 10.39
N GLY A 101 16.71 11.28 9.64
CA GLY A 101 16.73 11.39 8.18
C GLY A 101 16.90 10.07 7.44
N LEU A 102 16.83 8.92 8.12
CA LEU A 102 17.09 7.59 7.56
C LEU A 102 16.35 7.31 6.24
N PHE A 103 15.10 7.75 6.14
CA PHE A 103 14.25 7.52 4.94
C PHE A 103 14.40 8.62 3.88
N VAL A 104 14.96 9.78 4.25
CA VAL A 104 15.30 10.84 3.27
C VAL A 104 16.58 10.50 2.51
N ASP A 105 17.47 9.74 3.15
CA ASP A 105 18.79 9.38 2.62
C ASP A 105 18.80 8.02 1.89
N ASP A 106 17.66 7.32 1.82
CA ASP A 106 17.50 6.07 1.08
C ASP A 106 16.97 6.27 -0.35
N ASP A 107 16.68 5.17 -1.03
CA ASP A 107 16.15 5.18 -2.40
C ASP A 107 14.66 4.85 -2.46
N LEU A 108 14.12 4.15 -1.43
CA LEU A 108 12.72 3.77 -1.35
C LEU A 108 12.33 3.32 0.05
N THR A 109 11.28 3.90 0.64
CA THR A 109 10.70 3.45 1.91
C THR A 109 9.25 2.97 1.78
N VAL A 110 8.99 1.77 2.32
CA VAL A 110 7.69 1.09 2.32
C VAL A 110 7.15 0.97 3.73
N ILE A 111 5.90 1.39 3.95
CA ILE A 111 5.18 1.23 5.23
C ILE A 111 3.91 0.38 5.08
N ASN A 112 3.45 -0.22 6.16
CA ASN A 112 2.07 -0.70 6.30
C ASN A 112 1.23 0.38 6.99
N LEU A 113 0.32 1.03 6.27
CA LEU A 113 -0.57 2.05 6.81
C LEU A 113 -1.80 1.38 7.42
N GLU A 114 -1.74 1.12 8.73
CA GLU A 114 -2.72 0.31 9.45
C GLU A 114 -3.80 1.16 10.12
N CYS A 115 -4.50 1.90 9.30
CA CYS A 115 -5.74 2.62 9.58
C CYS A 115 -6.50 2.82 8.26
N SER A 116 -7.80 3.06 8.31
CA SER A 116 -8.54 3.50 7.12
C SER A 116 -7.93 4.81 6.62
N PRO A 117 -7.51 4.90 5.35
CA PRO A 117 -6.78 6.09 4.87
C PRO A 117 -7.64 7.35 4.75
N SER A 118 -8.94 7.25 5.03
CA SER A 118 -9.85 8.36 5.35
C SER A 118 -10.75 7.94 6.51
N PRO A 119 -11.02 8.84 7.48
CA PRO A 119 -12.00 8.61 8.55
C PRO A 119 -13.44 8.92 8.12
N ASP A 120 -13.65 9.39 6.88
CA ASP A 120 -14.94 9.90 6.38
C ASP A 120 -15.89 8.78 5.95
N GLY A 121 -16.35 7.97 6.92
CA GLY A 121 -17.30 6.90 6.67
C GLY A 121 -17.86 6.28 7.94
N PRO A 122 -18.89 5.42 7.82
CA PRO A 122 -19.40 4.71 8.98
C PRO A 122 -18.35 3.72 9.48
N PRO A 123 -18.12 3.65 10.81
CA PRO A 123 -17.19 2.69 11.36
C PRO A 123 -17.69 1.25 11.19
N GLU A 124 -16.77 0.33 10.89
CA GLU A 124 -17.04 -1.09 10.89
C GLU A 124 -17.43 -1.60 12.30
N PRO A 125 -18.36 -2.56 12.42
CA PRO A 125 -18.82 -3.07 13.72
C PRO A 125 -17.81 -4.05 14.35
N LYS A 126 -16.62 -3.55 14.69
CA LYS A 126 -15.54 -4.30 15.35
C LYS A 126 -14.98 -3.53 16.55
N GLU A 127 -14.19 -4.20 17.40
CA GLU A 127 -13.69 -3.64 18.66
C GLU A 127 -12.74 -2.45 18.43
N PHE A 128 -11.79 -2.60 17.52
CA PHE A 128 -10.80 -1.57 17.20
C PHE A 128 -11.07 -1.03 15.80
N VAL A 129 -11.33 0.27 15.70
CA VAL A 129 -11.59 1.00 14.46
C VAL A 129 -10.62 2.17 14.40
N PHE A 130 -9.82 2.23 13.35
CA PHE A 130 -8.79 3.24 13.16
C PHE A 130 -9.04 4.06 11.89
N GLY A 131 -9.06 5.40 12.05
CA GLY A 131 -9.16 6.34 10.94
C GLY A 131 -7.93 7.25 10.91
N CYS A 132 -7.11 7.14 9.88
CA CYS A 132 -5.94 8.00 9.73
C CYS A 132 -6.36 9.47 9.65
N ASP A 133 -5.62 10.36 10.28
CA ASP A 133 -5.73 11.81 10.06
C ASP A 133 -5.06 12.18 8.72
N PRO A 134 -5.79 12.67 7.70
CA PRO A 134 -5.18 13.03 6.41
C PRO A 134 -4.11 14.12 6.52
N GLU A 135 -4.19 14.96 7.55
CA GLU A 135 -3.20 16.00 7.87
C GLU A 135 -1.83 15.43 8.25
N ALA A 136 -1.75 14.13 8.56
CA ALA A 136 -0.49 13.45 8.88
C ALA A 136 0.33 13.08 7.63
N TYR A 137 -0.29 12.96 6.47
CA TYR A 137 0.37 12.45 5.26
C TYR A 137 1.50 13.35 4.74
N PRO A 138 1.39 14.70 4.74
CA PRO A 138 2.51 15.54 4.33
C PRO A 138 3.78 15.28 5.15
N ALA A 139 3.65 15.09 6.47
CA ALA A 139 4.79 14.80 7.34
C ALA A 139 5.43 13.43 7.05
N ALA A 140 4.63 12.43 6.65
CA ALA A 140 5.16 11.14 6.21
C ALA A 140 5.97 11.27 4.91
N ILE A 141 5.50 12.04 3.93
CA ILE A 141 6.21 12.30 2.68
C ILE A 141 7.50 13.09 2.93
N GLU A 142 7.45 14.12 3.78
CA GLU A 142 8.63 14.90 4.16
C GLU A 142 9.68 14.04 4.89
N ALA A 143 9.25 12.98 5.55
CA ALA A 143 10.13 12.00 6.18
C ALA A 143 10.73 10.99 5.20
N GLY A 144 10.30 10.97 3.92
CA GLY A 144 10.83 10.07 2.89
C GLY A 144 9.99 8.81 2.66
N ILE A 145 8.72 8.77 3.08
CA ILE A 145 7.85 7.62 2.81
C ILE A 145 7.35 7.66 1.36
N ASP A 146 7.54 6.57 0.61
CA ASP A 146 7.20 6.45 -0.80
C ASP A 146 5.97 5.58 -1.05
N VAL A 147 5.82 4.47 -0.30
CA VAL A 147 4.78 3.45 -0.51
C VAL A 147 4.05 3.14 0.78
N ALA A 148 2.71 3.08 0.70
CA ALA A 148 1.84 2.67 1.80
C ALA A 148 1.02 1.43 1.42
N ASN A 149 1.18 0.30 2.13
CA ASN A 149 0.29 -0.84 2.02
C ASN A 149 -1.03 -0.55 2.74
N LEU A 150 -2.15 -0.61 2.01
CA LEU A 150 -3.51 -0.49 2.53
C LEU A 150 -4.20 -1.86 2.69
N GLY A 151 -3.52 -2.94 2.29
CA GLY A 151 -3.99 -4.32 2.41
C GLY A 151 -3.78 -4.84 3.83
N ASN A 152 -4.64 -4.45 4.77
CA ASN A 152 -4.59 -4.87 6.17
C ASN A 152 -6.00 -4.89 6.79
N ASN A 153 -6.11 -5.42 8.03
CA ASN A 153 -7.39 -5.55 8.74
C ASN A 153 -7.97 -4.23 9.27
N HIS A 154 -7.31 -3.08 8.99
CA HIS A 154 -7.77 -1.73 9.33
C HIS A 154 -7.97 -0.82 8.12
N GLY A 155 -7.57 -1.23 6.92
CA GLY A 155 -7.67 -0.42 5.71
C GLY A 155 -9.10 -0.03 5.31
N GLN A 156 -10.13 -0.75 5.79
CA GLN A 156 -11.55 -0.50 5.49
C GLN A 156 -12.37 -0.19 6.75
N ASP A 157 -11.76 0.24 7.83
CA ASP A 157 -12.44 0.50 9.10
C ASP A 157 -13.55 1.54 9.04
N HIS A 158 -13.48 2.44 8.07
CA HIS A 158 -14.52 3.42 7.77
C HIS A 158 -15.25 3.12 6.44
N GLY A 159 -15.21 1.85 6.01
CA GLY A 159 -15.88 1.39 4.79
C GLY A 159 -15.02 1.53 3.53
N LYS A 160 -15.52 0.91 2.46
CA LYS A 160 -14.81 0.84 1.17
C LYS A 160 -14.68 2.18 0.47
N GLU A 161 -15.70 3.01 0.58
CA GLU A 161 -15.74 4.35 0.00
C GLU A 161 -14.67 5.24 0.63
N ALA A 162 -14.53 5.20 1.96
CA ALA A 162 -13.48 5.92 2.69
C ALA A 162 -12.08 5.41 2.31
N MET A 163 -11.90 4.08 2.20
CA MET A 163 -10.64 3.49 1.73
C MET A 163 -10.27 3.99 0.32
N ILE A 164 -11.22 4.04 -0.61
CA ILE A 164 -10.96 4.49 -2.00
C ILE A 164 -10.71 5.99 -2.05
N GLU A 165 -11.43 6.79 -1.28
CA GLU A 165 -11.19 8.23 -1.20
C GLU A 165 -9.81 8.53 -0.61
N GLY A 166 -9.47 7.89 0.51
CA GLY A 166 -8.16 8.02 1.12
C GLY A 166 -7.02 7.55 0.21
N ARG A 167 -7.22 6.44 -0.53
CA ARG A 167 -6.27 6.00 -1.57
C ARG A 167 -6.01 7.10 -2.61
N ARG A 168 -7.07 7.76 -3.11
CA ARG A 168 -6.93 8.86 -4.09
C ARG A 168 -6.23 10.07 -3.49
N LEU A 169 -6.49 10.36 -2.22
CA LEU A 169 -5.81 11.43 -1.50
C LEU A 169 -4.30 11.16 -1.42
N LEU A 170 -3.90 9.95 -1.05
CA LEU A 170 -2.49 9.54 -1.00
C LEU A 170 -1.83 9.69 -2.37
N GLU A 171 -2.45 9.18 -3.44
CA GLU A 171 -1.95 9.32 -4.81
C GLU A 171 -1.81 10.79 -5.24
N ALA A 172 -2.78 11.63 -4.89
CA ALA A 172 -2.78 13.06 -5.26
C ALA A 172 -1.63 13.85 -4.64
N ILE A 173 -1.13 13.43 -3.49
CA ILE A 173 0.00 14.07 -2.80
C ILE A 173 1.35 13.41 -3.07
N GLY A 174 1.39 12.32 -3.87
CA GLY A 174 2.61 11.65 -4.29
C GLY A 174 3.02 10.42 -3.49
N LEU A 175 2.23 10.00 -2.50
CA LEU A 175 2.42 8.71 -1.83
C LEU A 175 1.76 7.60 -2.67
N ASN A 176 2.44 6.46 -2.82
CA ASN A 176 1.99 5.37 -3.69
C ASN A 176 1.28 4.27 -2.88
N PRO A 177 -0.07 4.23 -2.82
CA PRO A 177 -0.78 3.19 -2.12
C PRO A 177 -0.82 1.88 -2.94
N VAL A 178 -0.60 0.75 -2.25
CA VAL A 178 -0.68 -0.62 -2.79
C VAL A 178 -1.62 -1.48 -1.95
N GLY A 179 -1.96 -2.66 -2.42
CA GLY A 179 -2.69 -3.67 -1.63
C GLY A 179 -4.20 -3.44 -1.49
N ALA A 180 -4.77 -2.35 -2.03
CA ALA A 180 -6.21 -2.11 -2.04
C ALA A 180 -6.62 -1.27 -3.26
N GLY A 181 -7.90 -1.34 -3.68
CA GLY A 181 -8.38 -0.61 -4.85
C GLY A 181 -9.89 -0.71 -5.05
N ALA A 182 -10.42 0.04 -6.04
CA ALA A 182 -11.84 0.06 -6.38
C ALA A 182 -12.34 -1.25 -7.00
N ASN A 183 -11.44 -2.12 -7.41
CA ASN A 183 -11.69 -3.47 -7.91
C ASN A 183 -10.40 -4.31 -7.82
N GLN A 184 -10.50 -5.60 -8.16
CA GLN A 184 -9.38 -6.54 -8.08
C GLN A 184 -8.16 -6.11 -8.92
N ALA A 185 -8.37 -5.52 -10.09
CA ALA A 185 -7.28 -5.09 -10.96
C ALA A 185 -6.52 -3.90 -10.35
N GLU A 186 -7.25 -2.93 -9.77
CA GLU A 186 -6.64 -1.79 -9.09
C GLU A 186 -5.97 -2.19 -7.77
N ALA A 187 -6.60 -3.06 -6.98
CA ALA A 187 -6.01 -3.58 -5.75
C ALA A 187 -4.70 -4.35 -5.99
N GLY A 188 -4.57 -4.99 -7.16
CA GLY A 188 -3.38 -5.73 -7.57
C GLY A 188 -2.35 -4.90 -8.33
N LYS A 189 -2.59 -3.60 -8.56
CA LYS A 189 -1.66 -2.73 -9.28
C LYS A 189 -0.43 -2.45 -8.42
N PRO A 190 0.80 -2.73 -8.92
CA PRO A 190 2.01 -2.39 -8.20
C PRO A 190 2.30 -0.88 -8.24
N ALA A 191 3.01 -0.38 -7.25
CA ALA A 191 3.73 0.89 -7.36
C ALA A 191 5.03 0.66 -8.14
N LEU A 192 5.37 1.57 -9.06
CA LEU A 192 6.50 1.41 -9.98
C LEU A 192 7.48 2.56 -9.82
N PHE A 193 8.77 2.23 -9.75
CA PHE A 193 9.85 3.19 -9.59
C PHE A 193 10.99 2.90 -10.57
N GLU A 194 11.67 3.95 -10.98
CA GLU A 194 12.95 3.87 -11.68
C GLU A 194 13.98 4.67 -10.87
N VAL A 195 14.84 3.96 -10.15
CA VAL A 195 15.83 4.54 -9.23
C VAL A 195 17.18 3.89 -9.48
N ASN A 196 18.23 4.70 -9.61
CA ASN A 196 19.63 4.24 -9.79
C ASN A 196 19.80 3.17 -10.89
N GLY A 197 19.00 3.25 -11.97
CA GLY A 197 19.05 2.31 -13.08
C GLY A 197 18.31 0.99 -12.84
N TRP A 198 17.57 0.88 -11.72
CA TRP A 198 16.69 -0.23 -11.40
C TRP A 198 15.23 0.11 -11.68
N ARG A 199 14.49 -0.84 -12.23
CA ARG A 199 13.02 -0.80 -12.29
C ARG A 199 12.49 -1.64 -11.14
N ILE A 200 11.74 -1.02 -10.24
CA ILE A 200 11.25 -1.64 -9.01
C ILE A 200 9.73 -1.67 -9.07
N ALA A 201 9.15 -2.82 -8.73
CA ALA A 201 7.72 -2.98 -8.49
C ALA A 201 7.49 -3.29 -7.01
N VAL A 202 6.62 -2.53 -6.35
CA VAL A 202 6.17 -2.84 -4.99
C VAL A 202 4.74 -3.36 -5.04
N VAL A 203 4.50 -4.56 -4.50
CA VAL A 203 3.19 -5.24 -4.49
C VAL A 203 2.72 -5.39 -3.05
N GLY A 204 1.47 -4.97 -2.78
CA GLY A 204 0.86 -5.05 -1.45
C GLY A 204 -0.20 -6.15 -1.35
N PHE A 205 -0.30 -6.78 -0.15
CA PHE A 205 -1.30 -7.80 0.16
C PHE A 205 -1.84 -7.66 1.58
N GLY A 206 -3.10 -8.11 1.79
CA GLY A 206 -3.71 -8.31 3.09
C GLY A 206 -4.16 -9.75 3.28
N GLY A 207 -3.52 -10.47 4.21
CA GLY A 207 -3.84 -11.85 4.58
C GLY A 207 -4.61 -11.96 5.90
N VAL A 208 -4.90 -10.82 6.56
CA VAL A 208 -5.75 -10.75 7.76
C VAL A 208 -6.93 -9.83 7.46
N PHE A 209 -8.13 -10.30 7.77
CA PHE A 209 -9.37 -9.62 7.40
C PHE A 209 -10.53 -10.04 8.31
N PRO A 210 -11.46 -9.13 8.65
CA PRO A 210 -12.62 -9.46 9.46
C PRO A 210 -13.58 -10.46 8.80
N HIS A 211 -13.74 -10.39 7.48
CA HIS A 211 -14.57 -11.29 6.67
C HIS A 211 -14.23 -11.18 5.17
N GLU A 212 -14.58 -12.21 4.38
CA GLU A 212 -14.35 -12.32 2.92
C GLU A 212 -14.82 -11.11 2.11
N GLY A 213 -15.79 -10.34 2.62
CA GLY A 213 -16.28 -9.13 1.98
C GLY A 213 -15.23 -8.03 1.84
N TRP A 214 -14.09 -8.11 2.54
CA TRP A 214 -13.01 -7.13 2.48
C TRP A 214 -12.12 -7.29 1.25
N PHE A 215 -12.10 -8.47 0.64
CA PHE A 215 -11.34 -8.66 -0.60
C PHE A 215 -11.99 -7.99 -1.80
N ALA A 216 -11.15 -7.43 -2.65
CA ALA A 216 -11.55 -6.89 -3.93
C ALA A 216 -12.03 -8.00 -4.88
N THR A 217 -13.06 -7.69 -5.66
CA THR A 217 -13.50 -8.53 -6.77
C THR A 217 -13.41 -7.75 -8.09
N PRO A 218 -13.67 -8.36 -9.25
CA PRO A 218 -13.67 -7.60 -10.51
C PRO A 218 -14.58 -6.37 -10.54
N SER A 219 -15.62 -6.34 -9.70
CA SER A 219 -16.62 -5.26 -9.66
C SER A 219 -16.82 -4.63 -8.26
N ARG A 220 -15.99 -4.96 -7.29
CA ARG A 220 -16.12 -4.48 -5.92
C ARG A 220 -14.78 -4.03 -5.37
N ALA A 221 -14.78 -2.87 -4.72
CA ALA A 221 -13.64 -2.35 -3.97
C ALA A 221 -13.24 -3.28 -2.81
N GLY A 222 -11.97 -3.29 -2.50
CA GLY A 222 -11.43 -4.06 -1.40
C GLY A 222 -9.91 -4.14 -1.43
N MET A 223 -9.35 -4.93 -0.50
CA MET A 223 -7.93 -5.21 -0.47
C MET A 223 -7.53 -6.37 -1.39
N ARG A 224 -6.27 -6.43 -1.75
CA ARG A 224 -5.68 -7.56 -2.48
C ARG A 224 -5.55 -8.76 -1.54
N ASP A 225 -6.08 -9.89 -1.99
CA ASP A 225 -6.05 -11.15 -1.26
C ASP A 225 -4.60 -11.64 -1.06
N GLY A 226 -4.16 -11.69 0.19
CA GLY A 226 -2.88 -12.20 0.69
C GLY A 226 -3.03 -13.51 1.48
N ASP A 227 -4.19 -14.17 1.41
CA ASP A 227 -4.43 -15.48 2.02
C ASP A 227 -4.30 -16.62 0.99
N THR A 228 -4.67 -16.36 -0.27
CA THR A 228 -4.62 -17.34 -1.36
C THR A 228 -3.28 -17.29 -2.10
N ILE A 229 -2.48 -18.36 -2.04
CA ILE A 229 -1.14 -18.46 -2.67
C ILE A 229 -1.19 -18.14 -4.17
N ASP A 230 -2.13 -18.73 -4.93
CA ASP A 230 -2.23 -18.52 -6.37
C ASP A 230 -2.44 -17.03 -6.72
N THR A 231 -3.16 -16.30 -5.88
CA THR A 231 -3.39 -14.85 -6.04
C THR A 231 -2.10 -14.07 -5.87
N MET A 232 -1.29 -14.40 -4.86
CA MET A 232 -0.01 -13.77 -4.60
C MET A 232 1.01 -14.08 -5.70
N VAL A 233 1.15 -15.36 -6.06
CA VAL A 233 2.02 -15.83 -7.13
C VAL A 233 1.72 -15.11 -8.45
N ALA A 234 0.46 -15.09 -8.87
CA ALA A 234 0.06 -14.44 -10.12
C ALA A 234 0.38 -12.92 -10.13
N ALA A 235 0.29 -12.24 -8.99
CA ALA A 235 0.61 -10.83 -8.89
C ALA A 235 2.13 -10.57 -8.96
N VAL A 236 2.91 -11.39 -8.25
CA VAL A 236 4.39 -11.32 -8.26
C VAL A 236 4.93 -11.63 -9.66
N GLU A 237 4.49 -12.74 -10.30
CA GLU A 237 4.86 -13.06 -11.68
C GLU A 237 4.47 -11.95 -12.68
N ALA A 238 3.33 -11.29 -12.46
CA ALA A 238 2.92 -10.18 -13.29
C ALA A 238 3.89 -9.00 -13.15
N ALA A 239 4.35 -8.69 -11.95
CA ALA A 239 5.30 -7.62 -11.67
C ALA A 239 6.71 -7.96 -12.20
N ASP A 240 7.19 -9.16 -12.00
CA ASP A 240 8.51 -9.65 -12.41
C ASP A 240 8.75 -9.53 -13.93
N ARG A 241 7.70 -9.67 -14.74
CA ARG A 241 7.81 -9.53 -16.20
C ARG A 241 8.30 -8.17 -16.70
N PHE A 242 8.19 -7.12 -15.91
CA PHE A 242 8.55 -5.75 -16.34
C PHE A 242 9.43 -4.97 -15.35
N ALA A 243 9.61 -5.49 -14.13
CA ALA A 243 10.52 -4.94 -13.13
C ALA A 243 11.85 -5.72 -13.12
N ASP A 244 12.90 -5.09 -12.60
CA ASP A 244 14.17 -5.76 -12.31
C ASP A 244 14.17 -6.31 -10.88
N LEU A 245 13.32 -5.71 -10.00
CA LEU A 245 13.13 -6.12 -8.61
C LEU A 245 11.65 -6.05 -8.24
N VAL A 246 11.17 -7.06 -7.53
CA VAL A 246 9.82 -7.12 -6.96
C VAL A 246 9.91 -7.13 -5.44
N ILE A 247 9.42 -6.07 -4.81
CA ILE A 247 9.33 -5.96 -3.35
C ILE A 247 7.89 -6.25 -2.93
N VAL A 248 7.72 -7.15 -1.99
CA VAL A 248 6.41 -7.49 -1.44
C VAL A 248 6.25 -6.87 -0.05
N THR A 249 5.10 -6.27 0.21
CA THR A 249 4.65 -5.87 1.54
C THR A 249 3.34 -6.61 1.86
N ILE A 250 3.29 -7.30 2.99
CA ILE A 250 2.17 -8.18 3.32
C ILE A 250 1.79 -8.12 4.79
N HIS A 251 0.48 -8.01 5.05
CA HIS A 251 -0.09 -8.01 6.39
C HIS A 251 -0.67 -9.40 6.69
N TRP A 252 0.04 -10.20 7.50
CA TRP A 252 -0.21 -11.62 7.73
C TRP A 252 0.11 -12.06 9.17
N GLY A 253 -0.04 -13.34 9.46
CA GLY A 253 0.36 -13.91 10.75
C GLY A 253 -0.75 -13.89 11.79
N VAL A 254 -0.37 -13.93 13.06
CA VAL A 254 -1.26 -13.88 14.23
C VAL A 254 -0.73 -12.84 15.20
N GLU A 255 -1.63 -12.03 15.75
CA GLU A 255 -1.26 -11.04 16.77
C GLU A 255 -0.47 -11.67 17.93
N LEU A 256 0.55 -10.92 18.35
CA LEU A 256 1.44 -11.23 19.46
C LEU A 256 2.38 -12.44 19.25
N ASP A 257 2.33 -13.12 18.12
CA ASP A 257 3.29 -14.17 17.78
C ASP A 257 4.68 -13.57 17.50
N THR A 258 5.72 -14.27 17.99
CA THR A 258 7.12 -13.85 17.87
C THR A 258 7.90 -14.60 16.79
N GLY A 259 7.21 -15.38 15.97
CA GLY A 259 7.78 -16.12 14.84
C GLY A 259 6.71 -16.44 13.79
N PRO A 260 7.11 -16.62 12.51
CA PRO A 260 6.18 -16.90 11.43
C PRO A 260 5.56 -18.28 11.56
N ARG A 261 4.31 -18.41 11.13
CA ARG A 261 3.61 -19.68 11.02
C ARG A 261 4.13 -20.50 9.83
N PRO A 262 3.90 -21.82 9.80
CA PRO A 262 4.20 -22.65 8.63
C PRO A 262 3.54 -22.14 7.35
N GLU A 263 2.29 -21.67 7.42
CA GLU A 263 1.52 -21.13 6.29
C GLU A 263 2.15 -19.86 5.73
N ASP A 264 2.68 -18.99 6.60
CA ASP A 264 3.35 -17.76 6.17
C ASP A 264 4.68 -18.08 5.46
N ARG A 265 5.39 -19.13 5.92
CA ARG A 265 6.59 -19.63 5.25
C ARG A 265 6.28 -20.20 3.86
N GLU A 266 5.21 -20.97 3.71
CA GLU A 266 4.76 -21.50 2.43
C GLU A 266 4.41 -20.38 1.44
N ARG A 267 3.71 -19.33 1.93
CA ARG A 267 3.39 -18.12 1.15
C ARG A 267 4.65 -17.39 0.69
N ALA A 268 5.61 -17.18 1.59
CA ALA A 268 6.88 -16.52 1.26
C ALA A 268 7.67 -17.31 0.23
N GLU A 269 7.82 -18.62 0.40
CA GLU A 269 8.51 -19.49 -0.53
C GLU A 269 7.88 -19.46 -1.93
N ALA A 270 6.54 -19.47 -2.01
CA ALA A 270 5.81 -19.39 -3.26
C ALA A 270 6.01 -18.03 -3.96
N MET A 271 5.94 -16.91 -3.22
CA MET A 271 6.17 -15.57 -3.77
C MET A 271 7.63 -15.39 -4.25
N ILE A 272 8.60 -15.91 -3.50
CA ILE A 272 10.01 -15.89 -3.89
C ILE A 272 10.23 -16.73 -5.16
N ALA A 273 9.63 -17.91 -5.25
CA ALA A 273 9.69 -18.74 -6.45
C ALA A 273 9.05 -18.08 -7.67
N ALA A 274 8.08 -17.18 -7.46
CA ALA A 274 7.41 -16.37 -8.49
C ALA A 274 8.17 -15.10 -8.89
N GLY A 275 9.28 -14.75 -8.20
CA GLY A 275 10.15 -13.62 -8.54
C GLY A 275 10.21 -12.50 -7.49
N ALA A 276 9.70 -12.70 -6.26
CA ALA A 276 9.87 -11.71 -5.20
C ALA A 276 11.34 -11.65 -4.73
N ASP A 277 11.90 -10.44 -4.64
CA ASP A 277 13.28 -10.18 -4.25
C ASP A 277 13.44 -9.82 -2.77
N ALA A 278 12.41 -9.27 -2.14
CA ALA A 278 12.34 -9.04 -0.70
C ALA A 278 10.87 -9.04 -0.23
N ILE A 279 10.65 -9.41 1.04
CA ILE A 279 9.32 -9.42 1.65
C ILE A 279 9.36 -8.71 3.00
N PHE A 280 8.45 -7.75 3.20
CA PHE A 280 8.20 -7.05 4.45
C PHE A 280 6.86 -7.48 5.03
N GLY A 281 6.88 -8.12 6.20
CA GLY A 281 5.71 -8.64 6.90
C GLY A 281 5.24 -7.73 8.04
N HIS A 282 3.92 -7.77 8.31
CA HIS A 282 3.19 -6.90 9.24
C HIS A 282 2.09 -7.67 9.97
N HIS A 283 1.42 -7.07 10.94
CA HIS A 283 0.28 -7.56 11.73
C HIS A 283 0.61 -8.16 13.10
N PRO A 284 1.62 -9.02 13.32
CA PRO A 284 1.81 -9.61 14.65
C PRO A 284 2.00 -8.59 15.79
N HIS A 285 2.25 -7.31 15.47
CA HIS A 285 2.57 -6.28 16.47
C HIS A 285 3.73 -6.68 17.40
N ARG A 286 4.57 -7.59 16.91
CA ARG A 286 5.78 -8.11 17.53
C ARG A 286 6.87 -8.20 16.47
N LEU A 287 8.05 -7.73 16.85
CA LEU A 287 9.21 -7.93 15.99
C LEU A 287 9.50 -9.42 15.85
N GLN A 288 9.58 -9.90 14.62
CA GLN A 288 9.97 -11.26 14.26
C GLN A 288 11.31 -11.25 13.52
N PRO A 289 11.99 -12.39 13.34
CA PRO A 289 13.27 -12.44 12.65
C PRO A 289 13.23 -11.90 11.21
N LEU A 290 14.38 -11.45 10.72
CA LEU A 290 14.69 -11.35 9.30
C LEU A 290 15.49 -12.60 8.92
N GLU A 291 15.05 -13.32 7.92
CA GLU A 291 15.68 -14.56 7.45
C GLU A 291 15.88 -14.50 5.93
N PHE A 292 16.88 -15.20 5.42
CA PHE A 292 17.03 -15.42 3.99
C PHE A 292 16.36 -16.74 3.59
N VAL A 293 15.29 -16.65 2.83
CA VAL A 293 14.54 -17.78 2.28
C VAL A 293 14.91 -17.91 0.80
N ASN A 294 15.51 -19.01 0.40
CA ASN A 294 15.99 -19.22 -0.99
C ASN A 294 16.84 -18.05 -1.52
N GLY A 295 17.67 -17.44 -0.64
CA GLY A 295 18.54 -16.32 -0.99
C GLY A 295 17.85 -14.94 -1.06
N ARG A 296 16.59 -14.83 -0.64
CA ARG A 296 15.85 -13.57 -0.59
C ARG A 296 15.49 -13.20 0.85
N PRO A 297 15.67 -11.93 1.27
CA PRO A 297 15.36 -11.50 2.62
C PRO A 297 13.84 -11.45 2.86
N VAL A 298 13.43 -12.02 3.98
CA VAL A 298 12.05 -11.99 4.50
C VAL A 298 12.10 -11.44 5.92
N ALA A 299 11.61 -10.24 6.13
CA ALA A 299 11.31 -9.71 7.45
C ALA A 299 9.90 -10.17 7.82
N TRP A 300 9.79 -11.20 8.69
CA TRP A 300 8.51 -11.86 8.97
C TRP A 300 7.48 -10.94 9.63
N SER A 301 7.92 -10.08 10.52
CA SER A 301 7.14 -8.96 11.06
C SER A 301 8.09 -7.90 11.60
N LEU A 302 7.82 -6.65 11.28
CA LEU A 302 8.61 -5.51 11.76
C LEU A 302 8.04 -4.91 13.06
N GLY A 303 6.97 -5.50 13.61
CA GLY A 303 6.29 -5.03 14.81
C GLY A 303 5.53 -3.74 14.59
N ASN A 304 5.27 -3.00 15.66
CA ASN A 304 4.71 -1.65 15.57
C ASN A 304 5.79 -0.64 15.20
N PHE A 305 5.42 0.47 14.55
CA PHE A 305 6.35 1.56 14.27
C PHE A 305 5.81 2.91 14.76
N VAL A 306 4.82 3.48 14.10
CA VAL A 306 4.07 4.61 14.65
C VAL A 306 2.83 4.05 15.35
N TRP A 307 2.91 3.86 16.66
CA TRP A 307 1.91 3.12 17.43
C TRP A 307 1.84 3.61 18.89
N PRO A 308 0.73 3.38 19.62
CA PRO A 308 0.71 3.62 21.06
C PRO A 308 1.81 2.81 21.78
N ASN A 309 2.50 3.44 22.72
CA ASN A 309 3.49 2.77 23.57
C ASN A 309 2.77 2.01 24.68
N LEU A 310 2.35 0.75 24.41
CA LEU A 310 1.52 -0.04 25.33
C LEU A 310 2.34 -0.99 26.20
N SER A 311 3.48 -1.48 25.73
CA SER A 311 4.34 -2.42 26.45
C SER A 311 5.75 -2.46 25.85
N PRO A 312 6.79 -2.87 26.61
CA PRO A 312 8.14 -3.01 26.04
C PRO A 312 8.18 -3.92 24.80
N ALA A 313 7.48 -5.07 24.83
CA ALA A 313 7.45 -5.97 23.68
C ALA A 313 6.71 -5.39 22.47
N GLY A 314 5.65 -4.61 22.69
CA GLY A 314 4.92 -3.91 21.64
C GLY A 314 5.63 -2.65 21.14
N SER A 315 6.59 -2.12 21.90
CA SER A 315 7.40 -0.96 21.52
C SER A 315 8.75 -1.35 20.88
N THR A 316 9.15 -2.64 20.98
CA THR A 316 10.33 -3.16 20.28
C THR A 316 9.99 -3.34 18.81
N THR A 317 10.75 -2.67 17.95
CA THR A 317 10.53 -2.64 16.50
C THR A 317 11.87 -2.55 15.76
N ALA A 318 11.83 -2.57 14.45
CA ALA A 318 13.00 -2.35 13.62
C ALA A 318 12.60 -1.78 12.25
N VAL A 319 13.56 -1.17 11.58
CA VAL A 319 13.49 -0.92 10.14
C VAL A 319 14.24 -2.05 9.44
N ALA A 320 13.57 -2.76 8.53
CA ALA A 320 14.26 -3.67 7.62
C ALA A 320 14.99 -2.85 6.57
N ARG A 321 16.28 -3.08 6.42
CA ARG A 321 17.12 -2.48 5.37
C ARG A 321 17.55 -3.56 4.41
N VAL A 322 17.23 -3.38 3.12
CA VAL A 322 17.65 -4.26 2.02
C VAL A 322 18.52 -3.46 1.06
N VAL A 323 19.68 -3.98 0.73
CA VAL A 323 20.66 -3.32 -0.14
C VAL A 323 20.94 -4.20 -1.35
N PHE A 324 20.85 -3.63 -2.54
CA PHE A 324 21.25 -4.29 -3.78
C PHE A 324 22.50 -3.65 -4.34
N SER A 325 23.52 -4.47 -4.65
CA SER A 325 24.71 -4.01 -5.36
C SER A 325 24.40 -3.77 -6.85
N PRO A 326 25.21 -3.01 -7.59
CA PRO A 326 25.07 -2.86 -9.03
C PRO A 326 25.07 -4.20 -9.80
N GLU A 327 25.73 -5.21 -9.24
CA GLU A 327 25.83 -6.57 -9.78
C GLU A 327 24.61 -7.44 -9.48
N GLY A 328 23.76 -7.01 -8.51
CA GLY A 328 22.56 -7.72 -8.09
C GLY A 328 22.73 -8.57 -6.83
N ASP A 329 23.85 -8.43 -6.11
CA ASP A 329 24.02 -9.07 -4.80
C ASP A 329 23.10 -8.40 -3.78
N ILE A 330 22.53 -9.20 -2.87
CA ILE A 330 21.53 -8.73 -1.90
C ILE A 330 22.07 -8.89 -0.49
N GLY A 331 22.06 -7.80 0.25
CA GLY A 331 22.29 -7.81 1.69
C GLY A 331 21.06 -7.27 2.43
N ALA A 332 20.86 -7.71 3.67
CA ALA A 332 19.76 -7.21 4.48
C ALA A 332 20.09 -7.28 5.98
N CYS A 333 19.47 -6.38 6.73
CA CYS A 333 19.54 -6.38 8.20
C CYS A 333 18.29 -5.73 8.81
N LEU A 334 18.12 -5.89 10.11
CA LEU A 334 17.20 -5.11 10.91
C LEU A 334 17.96 -3.99 11.61
N ILE A 335 17.59 -2.73 11.39
CA ILE A 335 18.05 -1.58 12.15
C ILE A 335 17.16 -1.50 13.40
N PRO A 336 17.66 -1.77 14.61
CA PRO A 336 16.86 -1.73 15.82
C PRO A 336 16.25 -0.35 16.07
N ALA A 337 14.99 -0.34 16.45
CA ALA A 337 14.28 0.86 16.86
C ALA A 337 13.37 0.56 18.07
N PHE A 338 12.97 1.61 18.78
CA PHE A 338 12.09 1.50 19.92
C PHE A 338 11.10 2.66 19.95
N ILE A 339 9.84 2.37 20.24
CA ILE A 339 8.80 3.40 20.42
C ILE A 339 8.95 3.96 21.82
N GLU A 340 9.67 5.07 21.98
CA GLU A 340 9.99 5.69 23.27
C GLU A 340 8.78 6.37 23.93
N SER A 341 7.91 6.93 23.10
CA SER A 341 6.63 7.53 23.50
C SER A 341 5.58 7.25 22.42
N PRO A 342 4.28 7.38 22.71
CA PRO A 342 3.24 7.10 21.71
C PRO A 342 3.52 7.78 20.37
N GLY A 343 3.59 6.99 19.30
CA GLY A 343 3.82 7.44 17.94
C GLY A 343 5.25 7.92 17.63
N HIS A 344 6.23 7.66 18.50
CA HIS A 344 7.60 8.15 18.33
C HIS A 344 8.63 7.01 18.36
N PRO A 345 8.86 6.32 17.24
CA PRO A 345 9.96 5.39 17.08
C PRO A 345 11.29 6.14 17.00
N VAL A 346 12.32 5.62 17.68
CA VAL A 346 13.70 6.13 17.68
C VAL A 346 14.63 5.02 17.26
N ILE A 347 15.55 5.31 16.36
CA ILE A 347 16.60 4.38 15.94
C ILE A 347 17.58 4.18 17.11
N THR A 348 17.88 2.92 17.43
CA THR A 348 18.76 2.55 18.54
C THR A 348 19.97 1.73 18.12
N GLY A 349 20.11 1.45 16.82
CA GLY A 349 21.21 0.66 16.25
C GLY A 349 21.88 1.30 15.05
N GLU A 350 22.82 0.56 14.45
CA GLU A 350 23.60 1.05 13.30
C GLU A 350 22.74 1.13 12.04
N PRO A 351 22.60 2.31 11.41
CA PRO A 351 21.76 2.47 10.23
C PRO A 351 22.38 1.89 8.95
N ASP A 352 23.69 1.69 8.90
CA ASP A 352 24.44 1.26 7.70
C ASP A 352 24.71 -0.24 7.63
N CYS A 353 23.96 -1.05 8.36
CA CYS A 353 24.12 -2.50 8.34
C CYS A 353 23.63 -3.16 7.03
N GLY A 354 23.95 -4.45 6.82
CA GLY A 354 23.38 -5.28 5.74
C GLY A 354 23.94 -5.00 4.34
N LYS A 355 25.06 -4.31 4.19
CA LYS A 355 25.72 -4.24 2.87
C LYS A 355 26.22 -5.64 2.47
N PRO A 356 26.01 -6.08 1.20
CA PRO A 356 26.62 -7.30 0.70
C PRO A 356 28.14 -7.22 0.85
N ASP A 357 28.77 -8.36 1.17
CA ASP A 357 30.23 -8.46 1.14
C ASP A 357 30.72 -8.21 -0.30
N ALA A 358 31.76 -7.39 -0.44
CA ALA A 358 32.34 -7.00 -1.73
C ALA A 358 33.22 -8.11 -2.31
#